data_dc2fc26397d4b3014d8e84ddfb703909
#
_entry.id   dc2fc26397d4b3014d8e84ddfb703909
#
_cell.length_a   1.000
_cell.length_b   1.000
_cell.length_c   1.000
_cell.angle_alpha   90.00
_cell.angle_beta   90.00
_cell.angle_gamma   90.00
#
_symmetry.space_group_name_H-M   'P 1'
#
loop_
_entity.id
_entity.type
_entity.pdbx_description
1 polymer ?
#
loop_
_entity_poly.entity_id
_entity_poly.type
_entity_poly.pdbx_seq_one_letter_code
_entity_poly.pdbx_strand_id
1 'polypeptide(L)'
;MKGIKWLAMLLTLVITSFYFFPFEFKFLPGANTKMILAGIGLGLLGLNLARQGRSQADRHFLMLSAWAVVVSFFAFAAVTLNETRDYTYVTYIVSMWVWLGGAYTATQLMKAVHGRIDVELVCHYLIAVCVGQCVIAYAMDLLPWLKSWVDGFLSGHGFMGKADDRIYGIGASLDVAGMRFAAMLCIITYLALRSDRENSLARTISYLVSFLIIAYIGNMMGRTTTVGALVSVAYAIWVSLTTKGTSMNVKQYWKVLAIVLMLFLPLVVYKYNTDLQVHERIRFAFEGFFSLAETGEWKVHSNEILKNMYVLPDETKTWMIGDGYLENPLETDPYYTGKIWGGFYHGTDVGYLRFIFYFGIFGTLAFVFYMYLVAKVCMERFKEYKVLFLLVLLMNYLVWCKVSSDLFLIFAIFLCLPSETPQSDEEAIVPDVR
;
A
#
# COMPACT_ATOMS: atom_id res chain seq x y z
N MET A 1 -3.91 8.72 -34.13
CA MET A 1 -3.12 9.20 -32.96
C MET A 1 -3.86 9.07 -31.63
N LYS A 2 -5.15 9.47 -31.48
CA LYS A 2 -5.87 9.36 -30.18
C LYS A 2 -5.95 7.91 -29.65
N GLY A 3 -6.27 6.93 -30.52
CA GLY A 3 -6.39 5.52 -30.12
C GLY A 3 -5.09 4.90 -29.60
N ILE A 4 -3.95 5.22 -30.20
CA ILE A 4 -2.62 4.74 -29.75
C ILE A 4 -2.30 5.29 -28.35
N LYS A 5 -2.66 6.54 -28.07
CA LYS A 5 -2.45 7.14 -26.73
C LYS A 5 -3.29 6.43 -25.66
N TRP A 6 -4.55 6.12 -25.95
CA TRP A 6 -5.41 5.36 -25.04
C TRP A 6 -4.87 3.97 -24.75
N LEU A 7 -4.38 3.25 -25.77
CA LEU A 7 -3.76 1.94 -25.59
C LEU A 7 -2.49 2.03 -24.72
N ALA A 8 -1.66 3.05 -24.95
CA ALA A 8 -0.46 3.29 -24.15
C ALA A 8 -0.81 3.61 -22.68
N MET A 9 -1.85 4.40 -22.43
CA MET A 9 -2.34 4.68 -21.06
C MET A 9 -2.83 3.40 -20.38
N LEU A 10 -3.60 2.55 -21.08
CA LEU A 10 -4.08 1.28 -20.55
C LEU A 10 -2.92 0.33 -20.22
N LEU A 11 -1.95 0.21 -21.13
CA LEU A 11 -0.75 -0.60 -20.88
C LEU A 11 0.03 -0.08 -19.66
N THR A 12 0.18 1.23 -19.53
CA THR A 12 0.82 1.84 -18.35
C THR A 12 0.06 1.54 -17.07
N LEU A 13 -1.28 1.55 -17.12
CA LEU A 13 -2.14 1.18 -15.99
C LEU A 13 -1.93 -0.28 -15.58
N VAL A 14 -1.89 -1.21 -16.53
CA VAL A 14 -1.63 -2.64 -16.28
C VAL A 14 -0.25 -2.85 -15.68
N ILE A 15 0.80 -2.20 -16.21
CA ILE A 15 2.16 -2.29 -15.67
C ILE A 15 2.23 -1.67 -14.26
N THR A 16 1.53 -0.56 -14.01
CA THR A 16 1.41 0.02 -12.67
C THR A 16 0.69 -0.94 -11.71
N SER A 17 -0.30 -1.69 -12.19
CA SER A 17 -0.96 -2.74 -11.40
C SER A 17 0.01 -3.88 -11.06
N PHE A 18 0.88 -4.31 -11.99
CA PHE A 18 1.90 -5.32 -11.74
C PHE A 18 2.95 -4.88 -10.72
N TYR A 19 3.22 -3.60 -10.64
CA TYR A 19 4.02 -3.00 -9.58
C TYR A 19 3.28 -2.97 -8.26
N PHE A 20 2.05 -2.44 -8.25
CA PHE A 20 1.31 -2.14 -7.04
C PHE A 20 0.69 -3.37 -6.39
N PHE A 21 0.31 -4.39 -7.19
CA PHE A 21 -0.19 -5.70 -6.78
C PHE A 21 0.63 -6.80 -7.47
N PRO A 22 1.87 -7.04 -7.02
CA PRO A 22 2.72 -8.03 -7.65
C PRO A 22 2.19 -9.45 -7.42
N PHE A 23 2.36 -10.27 -8.42
CA PHE A 23 2.04 -11.69 -8.42
C PHE A 23 3.09 -12.48 -9.20
N GLU A 24 3.02 -13.79 -9.09
CA GLU A 24 3.90 -14.73 -9.79
C GLU A 24 3.10 -15.49 -10.84
N PHE A 25 3.68 -15.64 -12.04
CA PHE A 25 3.09 -16.46 -13.08
C PHE A 25 3.46 -17.93 -12.89
N LYS A 26 2.53 -18.86 -13.15
CA LYS A 26 2.81 -20.31 -13.10
C LYS A 26 3.92 -20.75 -14.05
N PHE A 27 4.03 -20.07 -15.21
CA PHE A 27 5.07 -20.39 -16.21
C PHE A 27 6.44 -19.77 -15.89
N LEU A 28 6.55 -18.90 -14.86
CA LEU A 28 7.80 -18.27 -14.44
C LEU A 28 7.93 -18.33 -12.90
N PRO A 29 8.10 -19.53 -12.33
CA PRO A 29 8.19 -19.72 -10.90
C PRO A 29 9.44 -19.03 -10.33
N GLY A 30 9.28 -18.46 -9.12
CA GLY A 30 10.36 -17.75 -8.42
C GLY A 30 10.57 -16.29 -8.83
N ALA A 31 9.90 -15.80 -9.87
CA ALA A 31 9.97 -14.40 -10.28
C ALA A 31 8.59 -13.75 -10.30
N ASN A 32 8.34 -12.84 -9.36
CA ASN A 32 7.12 -12.06 -9.39
C ASN A 32 7.24 -10.82 -10.28
N THR A 33 6.11 -10.25 -10.64
CA THR A 33 6.03 -9.09 -11.56
C THR A 33 6.83 -7.89 -11.07
N LYS A 34 6.89 -7.63 -9.77
CA LYS A 34 7.69 -6.53 -9.22
C LYS A 34 9.19 -6.72 -9.46
N MET A 35 9.70 -7.97 -9.39
CA MET A 35 11.13 -8.27 -9.66
C MET A 35 11.48 -8.06 -11.13
N ILE A 36 10.57 -8.46 -12.03
CA ILE A 36 10.74 -8.23 -13.48
C ILE A 36 10.80 -6.71 -13.75
N LEU A 37 9.86 -5.94 -13.20
CA LEU A 37 9.85 -4.49 -13.36
C LEU A 37 11.07 -3.83 -12.71
N ALA A 38 11.56 -4.36 -11.59
CA ALA A 38 12.76 -3.87 -10.94
C ALA A 38 14.00 -4.07 -11.83
N GLY A 39 14.15 -5.22 -12.46
CA GLY A 39 15.25 -5.47 -13.40
C GLY A 39 15.25 -4.48 -14.56
N ILE A 40 14.08 -4.24 -15.16
CA ILE A 40 13.91 -3.24 -16.23
C ILE A 40 14.25 -1.83 -15.71
N GLY A 41 13.72 -1.43 -14.56
CA GLY A 41 13.91 -0.09 -14.01
C GLY A 41 15.33 0.20 -13.58
N LEU A 42 16.00 -0.74 -12.92
CA LEU A 42 17.40 -0.60 -12.55
C LEU A 42 18.30 -0.57 -13.79
N GLY A 43 18.00 -1.35 -14.83
CA GLY A 43 18.68 -1.28 -16.12
C GLY A 43 18.51 0.09 -16.79
N LEU A 44 17.28 0.64 -16.83
CA LEU A 44 17.03 1.98 -17.37
C LEU A 44 17.74 3.06 -16.54
N LEU A 45 17.73 2.95 -15.22
CA LEU A 45 18.44 3.87 -14.33
C LEU A 45 19.95 3.86 -14.61
N GLY A 46 20.54 2.67 -14.72
CA GLY A 46 21.96 2.50 -15.05
C GLY A 46 22.32 3.12 -16.41
N LEU A 47 21.49 2.89 -17.43
CA LEU A 47 21.67 3.50 -18.75
C LEU A 47 21.56 5.03 -18.70
N ASN A 48 20.64 5.58 -17.95
CA ASN A 48 20.50 7.02 -17.80
C ASN A 48 21.70 7.64 -17.08
N LEU A 49 22.19 7.00 -16.01
CA LEU A 49 23.39 7.43 -15.30
C LEU A 49 24.63 7.40 -16.20
N ALA A 50 24.78 6.35 -17.02
CA ALA A 50 25.89 6.23 -17.97
C ALA A 50 25.85 7.31 -19.06
N ARG A 51 24.66 7.73 -19.51
CA ARG A 51 24.50 8.77 -20.54
C ARG A 51 24.72 10.18 -20.02
N GLN A 52 24.32 10.46 -18.78
CA GLN A 52 24.37 11.82 -18.21
C GLN A 52 25.78 12.20 -17.71
N GLY A 53 26.75 11.26 -17.69
CA GLY A 53 28.05 11.48 -17.04
C GLY A 53 27.82 11.77 -15.54
N ARG A 54 28.80 11.93 -14.72
CA ARG A 54 28.74 12.12 -13.27
C ARG A 54 27.40 12.67 -12.74
N SER A 55 26.42 11.79 -12.54
CA SER A 55 25.25 12.10 -11.72
C SER A 55 25.73 12.21 -10.27
N GLN A 56 25.51 13.34 -9.63
CA GLN A 56 25.57 13.40 -8.16
C GLN A 56 24.57 12.37 -7.67
N ALA A 57 25.05 11.31 -7.01
CA ALA A 57 24.16 10.35 -6.36
C ALA A 57 23.25 11.13 -5.42
N ASP A 58 21.94 11.04 -5.62
CA ASP A 58 20.97 11.77 -4.81
C ASP A 58 21.21 11.40 -3.33
N ARG A 59 21.62 12.40 -2.53
CA ARG A 59 21.97 12.23 -1.12
C ARG A 59 20.85 11.53 -0.34
N HIS A 60 19.59 11.76 -0.75
CA HIS A 60 18.45 11.10 -0.12
C HIS A 60 18.45 9.60 -0.35
N PHE A 61 18.74 9.13 -1.57
CA PHE A 61 18.83 7.69 -1.84
C PHE A 61 19.99 7.01 -1.10
N LEU A 62 21.13 7.68 -0.97
CA LEU A 62 22.25 7.17 -0.19
C LEU A 62 21.86 7.07 1.30
N MET A 63 21.25 8.10 1.86
CA MET A 63 20.77 8.08 3.25
C MET A 63 19.74 6.98 3.49
N LEU A 64 18.72 6.84 2.62
CA LEU A 64 17.72 5.79 2.75
C LEU A 64 18.33 4.40 2.59
N SER A 65 19.30 4.22 1.69
CA SER A 65 20.04 2.96 1.54
C SER A 65 20.83 2.62 2.81
N ALA A 66 21.52 3.61 3.39
CA ALA A 66 22.25 3.40 4.64
C ALA A 66 21.32 2.97 5.79
N TRP A 67 20.15 3.59 5.93
CA TRP A 67 19.18 3.18 6.95
C TRP A 67 18.51 1.83 6.67
N ALA A 68 18.28 1.48 5.40
CA ALA A 68 17.83 0.13 5.04
C ALA A 68 18.89 -0.93 5.39
N VAL A 69 20.21 -0.61 5.24
CA VAL A 69 21.30 -1.48 5.71
C VAL A 69 21.27 -1.62 7.23
N VAL A 70 20.94 -0.55 8.00
CA VAL A 70 20.78 -0.65 9.46
C VAL A 70 19.66 -1.63 9.82
N VAL A 71 18.50 -1.56 9.15
CA VAL A 71 17.41 -2.54 9.36
C VAL A 71 17.87 -3.96 9.03
N SER A 72 18.54 -4.16 7.88
CA SER A 72 19.12 -5.45 7.47
C SER A 72 20.17 -5.96 8.47
N PHE A 73 20.94 -5.06 9.08
CA PHE A 73 21.96 -5.41 10.09
C PHE A 73 21.34 -5.97 11.37
N PHE A 74 20.28 -5.33 11.91
CA PHE A 74 19.58 -5.87 13.09
C PHE A 74 18.95 -7.24 12.78
N ALA A 75 18.38 -7.42 11.59
CA ALA A 75 17.86 -8.70 11.13
C ALA A 75 18.97 -9.75 11.02
N PHE A 76 20.10 -9.40 10.41
CA PHE A 76 21.27 -10.29 10.29
C PHE A 76 21.83 -10.69 11.66
N ALA A 77 21.95 -9.73 12.57
CA ALA A 77 22.41 -10.00 13.94
C ALA A 77 21.47 -10.98 14.67
N ALA A 78 20.16 -10.77 14.58
CA ALA A 78 19.17 -11.65 15.19
C ALA A 78 19.24 -13.08 14.62
N VAL A 79 19.25 -13.22 13.29
CA VAL A 79 19.33 -14.52 12.61
C VAL A 79 20.62 -15.25 12.94
N THR A 80 21.76 -14.54 12.97
CA THR A 80 23.08 -15.14 13.24
C THR A 80 23.21 -15.55 14.71
N LEU A 81 22.78 -14.70 15.66
CA LEU A 81 22.88 -14.99 17.08
C LEU A 81 21.96 -16.11 17.55
N ASN A 82 20.83 -16.32 16.83
CA ASN A 82 19.88 -17.39 17.12
C ASN A 82 20.06 -18.62 16.20
N GLU A 83 21.03 -18.59 15.29
CA GLU A 83 21.31 -19.67 14.33
C GLU A 83 20.08 -20.06 13.48
N THR A 84 19.21 -19.09 13.16
CA THR A 84 18.00 -19.30 12.38
C THR A 84 18.25 -19.11 10.87
N ARG A 85 17.25 -19.41 10.02
CA ARG A 85 17.34 -19.30 8.57
C ARG A 85 16.28 -18.39 7.94
N ASP A 86 15.61 -17.59 8.74
CA ASP A 86 14.64 -16.62 8.23
C ASP A 86 15.34 -15.33 7.78
N TYR A 87 15.67 -15.21 6.51
CA TYR A 87 16.38 -14.07 5.93
C TYR A 87 15.45 -12.95 5.42
N THR A 88 14.17 -12.95 5.80
CA THR A 88 13.14 -12.03 5.27
C THR A 88 13.57 -10.57 5.34
N TYR A 89 13.99 -10.06 6.50
CA TYR A 89 14.47 -8.68 6.64
C TYR A 89 15.99 -8.52 6.55
N VAL A 90 16.76 -9.61 6.53
CA VAL A 90 18.22 -9.54 6.23
C VAL A 90 18.43 -8.95 4.84
N THR A 91 17.56 -9.28 3.89
CA THR A 91 17.59 -8.78 2.52
C THR A 91 16.77 -7.50 2.31
N TYR A 92 16.44 -6.75 3.38
CA TYR A 92 15.56 -5.58 3.27
C TYR A 92 16.11 -4.49 2.36
N ILE A 93 17.42 -4.26 2.38
CA ILE A 93 18.10 -3.34 1.44
C ILE A 93 17.86 -3.74 -0.04
N VAL A 94 17.86 -5.03 -0.35
CA VAL A 94 17.55 -5.53 -1.70
C VAL A 94 16.06 -5.29 -2.01
N SER A 95 15.17 -5.59 -1.07
CA SER A 95 13.73 -5.33 -1.22
C SER A 95 13.44 -3.87 -1.50
N MET A 96 14.11 -2.94 -0.81
CA MET A 96 14.01 -1.49 -1.05
C MET A 96 14.34 -1.15 -2.51
N TRP A 97 15.48 -1.63 -3.03
CA TRP A 97 15.90 -1.36 -4.40
C TRP A 97 15.03 -2.05 -5.45
N VAL A 98 14.46 -3.21 -5.13
CA VAL A 98 13.45 -3.88 -5.97
C VAL A 98 12.19 -3.02 -6.09
N TRP A 99 11.69 -2.46 -4.99
CA TRP A 99 10.55 -1.55 -5.04
C TRP A 99 10.87 -0.25 -5.78
N LEU A 100 12.04 0.35 -5.57
CA LEU A 100 12.48 1.55 -6.30
C LEU A 100 12.66 1.30 -7.80
N GLY A 101 13.26 0.19 -8.18
CA GLY A 101 13.43 -0.18 -9.59
C GLY A 101 12.08 -0.40 -10.29
N GLY A 102 11.16 -1.13 -9.66
CA GLY A 102 9.80 -1.31 -10.17
C GLY A 102 9.04 0.01 -10.29
N ALA A 103 9.13 0.87 -9.29
CA ALA A 103 8.57 2.23 -9.28
C ALA A 103 9.14 3.09 -10.41
N TYR A 104 10.46 3.01 -10.63
CA TYR A 104 11.11 3.74 -11.71
C TYR A 104 10.57 3.32 -13.08
N THR A 105 10.39 2.02 -13.33
CA THR A 105 9.75 1.53 -14.57
C THR A 105 8.36 2.13 -14.76
N ALA A 106 7.50 2.07 -13.74
CA ALA A 106 6.14 2.59 -13.82
C ALA A 106 6.14 4.11 -14.08
N THR A 107 6.97 4.87 -13.38
CA THR A 107 7.05 6.34 -13.54
C THR A 107 7.62 6.76 -14.89
N GLN A 108 8.62 6.03 -15.44
CA GLN A 108 9.14 6.33 -16.79
C GLN A 108 8.08 6.07 -17.87
N LEU A 109 7.26 5.04 -17.73
CA LEU A 109 6.14 4.78 -18.64
C LEU A 109 5.07 5.88 -18.56
N MET A 110 4.69 6.31 -17.35
CA MET A 110 3.77 7.43 -17.17
C MET A 110 4.32 8.70 -17.83
N LYS A 111 5.60 9.00 -17.60
CA LYS A 111 6.28 10.15 -18.22
C LYS A 111 6.30 10.06 -19.74
N ALA A 112 6.58 8.89 -20.32
CA ALA A 112 6.61 8.68 -21.77
C ALA A 112 5.23 8.90 -22.42
N VAL A 113 4.14 8.49 -21.75
CA VAL A 113 2.77 8.61 -22.27
C VAL A 113 2.21 10.03 -22.11
N HIS A 114 2.53 10.71 -21.00
CA HIS A 114 1.95 12.02 -20.68
C HIS A 114 2.89 13.20 -20.99
N GLY A 115 4.17 12.95 -21.26
CA GLY A 115 5.20 13.97 -21.47
C GLY A 115 5.72 14.61 -20.17
N ARG A 116 4.92 14.58 -19.11
CA ARG A 116 5.23 15.06 -17.75
C ARG A 116 4.76 14.06 -16.72
N ILE A 117 5.30 14.17 -15.52
CA ILE A 117 4.87 13.36 -14.39
C ILE A 117 4.88 14.24 -13.12
N ASP A 118 3.83 14.14 -12.35
CA ASP A 118 3.64 14.85 -11.08
C ASP A 118 2.95 13.93 -10.05
N VAL A 119 2.87 14.38 -8.80
CA VAL A 119 2.28 13.62 -7.69
C VAL A 119 0.80 13.27 -7.97
N GLU A 120 0.05 14.22 -8.54
CA GLU A 120 -1.39 14.03 -8.80
C GLU A 120 -1.62 12.96 -9.88
N LEU A 121 -0.82 12.97 -10.96
CA LEU A 121 -0.89 11.96 -12.01
C LEU A 121 -0.62 10.55 -11.46
N VAL A 122 0.41 10.41 -10.63
CA VAL A 122 0.72 9.12 -9.98
C VAL A 122 -0.44 8.67 -9.11
N CYS A 123 -0.98 9.57 -8.28
CA CYS A 123 -2.16 9.25 -7.46
C CYS A 123 -3.34 8.76 -8.32
N HIS A 124 -3.62 9.40 -9.46
CA HIS A 124 -4.70 8.97 -10.36
C HIS A 124 -4.46 7.57 -10.94
N TYR A 125 -3.22 7.23 -11.30
CA TYR A 125 -2.90 5.87 -11.74
C TYR A 125 -3.09 4.85 -10.61
N LEU A 126 -2.64 5.15 -9.40
CA LEU A 126 -2.82 4.25 -8.25
C LEU A 126 -4.30 4.07 -7.87
N ILE A 127 -5.09 5.14 -7.91
CA ILE A 127 -6.56 5.08 -7.72
C ILE A 127 -7.20 4.19 -8.78
N ALA A 128 -6.86 4.40 -10.06
CA ALA A 128 -7.40 3.61 -11.16
C ALA A 128 -6.99 2.13 -11.05
N VAL A 129 -5.77 1.82 -10.61
CA VAL A 129 -5.32 0.45 -10.32
C VAL A 129 -6.17 -0.18 -9.22
N CYS A 130 -6.39 0.52 -8.10
CA CYS A 130 -7.18 -0.01 -6.98
C CYS A 130 -8.65 -0.23 -7.38
N VAL A 131 -9.26 0.72 -8.08
CA VAL A 131 -10.62 0.57 -8.63
C VAL A 131 -10.68 -0.60 -9.61
N GLY A 132 -9.70 -0.71 -10.52
CA GLY A 132 -9.60 -1.81 -11.48
C GLY A 132 -9.51 -3.17 -10.80
N GLN A 133 -8.68 -3.30 -9.76
CA GLN A 133 -8.57 -4.54 -8.97
C GLN A 133 -9.86 -4.89 -8.24
N CYS A 134 -10.57 -3.90 -7.68
CA CYS A 134 -11.89 -4.12 -7.09
C CYS A 134 -12.91 -4.61 -8.12
N VAL A 135 -12.96 -3.98 -9.32
CA VAL A 135 -13.86 -4.38 -10.40
C VAL A 135 -13.52 -5.78 -10.90
N ILE A 136 -12.23 -6.11 -11.09
CA ILE A 136 -11.79 -7.44 -11.50
C ILE A 136 -12.16 -8.48 -10.43
N ALA A 137 -11.91 -8.22 -9.16
CA ALA A 137 -12.25 -9.13 -8.06
C ALA A 137 -13.75 -9.43 -8.03
N TYR A 138 -14.59 -8.41 -8.18
CA TYR A 138 -16.04 -8.57 -8.23
C TYR A 138 -16.51 -9.31 -9.50
N ALA A 139 -15.88 -9.03 -10.64
CA ALA A 139 -16.18 -9.74 -11.90
C ALA A 139 -15.78 -11.22 -11.84
N MET A 140 -14.62 -11.55 -11.25
CA MET A 140 -14.18 -12.94 -11.04
C MET A 140 -15.13 -13.71 -10.13
N ASP A 141 -15.70 -13.03 -9.16
CA ASP A 141 -16.67 -13.58 -8.25
C ASP A 141 -18.03 -13.89 -8.92
N LEU A 142 -18.49 -13.00 -9.79
CA LEU A 142 -19.73 -13.19 -10.55
C LEU A 142 -19.58 -14.18 -11.71
N LEU A 143 -18.36 -14.34 -12.25
CA LEU A 143 -18.09 -15.10 -13.46
C LEU A 143 -17.05 -16.21 -13.20
N PRO A 144 -17.48 -17.42 -12.81
CA PRO A 144 -16.58 -18.53 -12.47
C PRO A 144 -15.57 -18.88 -13.58
N TRP A 145 -15.97 -18.73 -14.85
CA TRP A 145 -15.07 -18.95 -15.99
C TRP A 145 -13.89 -17.94 -15.99
N LEU A 146 -14.15 -16.65 -15.64
CA LEU A 146 -13.11 -15.63 -15.56
C LEU A 146 -12.16 -15.94 -14.40
N LYS A 147 -12.70 -16.32 -13.24
CA LYS A 147 -11.91 -16.76 -12.09
C LYS A 147 -10.99 -17.92 -12.47
N SER A 148 -11.53 -19.00 -13.05
CA SER A 148 -10.75 -20.15 -13.48
C SER A 148 -9.69 -19.82 -14.53
N TRP A 149 -9.99 -18.90 -15.43
CA TRP A 149 -9.03 -18.42 -16.43
C TRP A 149 -7.87 -17.65 -15.77
N VAL A 150 -8.15 -16.72 -14.87
CA VAL A 150 -7.12 -15.97 -14.12
C VAL A 150 -6.29 -16.92 -13.25
N ASP A 151 -6.91 -17.80 -12.48
CA ASP A 151 -6.24 -18.80 -11.63
C ASP A 151 -5.37 -19.77 -12.45
N GLY A 152 -5.69 -19.93 -13.73
CA GLY A 152 -4.89 -20.71 -14.68
C GLY A 152 -3.47 -20.14 -14.89
N PHE A 153 -3.29 -18.83 -14.82
CA PHE A 153 -2.02 -18.13 -15.04
C PHE A 153 -1.26 -17.80 -13.76
N LEU A 154 -1.98 -17.62 -12.65
CA LEU A 154 -1.39 -17.18 -11.39
C LEU A 154 -0.82 -18.37 -10.61
N SER A 155 0.37 -18.21 -10.04
CA SER A 155 0.91 -19.15 -9.08
C SER A 155 0.06 -19.11 -7.81
N GLY A 156 -0.46 -20.27 -7.40
CA GLY A 156 -1.30 -20.43 -6.19
C GLY A 156 -0.51 -20.42 -4.90
N HIS A 157 0.78 -20.10 -4.93
CA HIS A 157 1.60 -19.99 -3.73
C HIS A 157 1.24 -18.76 -2.92
N GLY A 158 0.80 -18.97 -1.70
CA GLY A 158 0.47 -17.94 -0.72
C GLY A 158 -1.02 -17.70 -0.53
N PHE A 159 -1.38 -16.45 -0.39
CA PHE A 159 -2.67 -16.01 0.13
C PHE A 159 -3.90 -16.31 -0.74
N MET A 160 -3.73 -16.53 -2.05
CA MET A 160 -4.88 -16.77 -2.95
C MET A 160 -5.53 -18.15 -2.75
N GLY A 161 -4.77 -19.18 -2.38
CA GLY A 161 -5.29 -20.50 -2.09
C GLY A 161 -5.95 -20.64 -0.70
N LYS A 162 -5.77 -19.66 0.20
CA LYS A 162 -6.34 -19.64 1.56
C LYS A 162 -7.59 -18.76 1.67
N ALA A 163 -8.04 -18.16 0.57
CA ALA A 163 -9.12 -17.18 0.55
C ALA A 163 -10.46 -17.76 0.09
N ASP A 164 -10.81 -18.97 0.55
CA ASP A 164 -12.04 -19.66 0.10
C ASP A 164 -13.32 -18.84 0.36
N ASP A 165 -13.32 -17.98 1.38
CA ASP A 165 -14.47 -17.15 1.75
C ASP A 165 -14.37 -15.68 1.31
N ARG A 166 -13.29 -15.27 0.62
CA ARG A 166 -13.04 -13.88 0.25
C ARG A 166 -12.86 -13.70 -1.24
N ILE A 167 -13.32 -12.57 -1.75
CA ILE A 167 -13.01 -12.18 -3.13
C ILE A 167 -11.57 -11.68 -3.23
N TYR A 168 -10.95 -11.86 -4.40
CA TYR A 168 -9.59 -11.40 -4.68
C TYR A 168 -9.46 -10.93 -6.13
N GLY A 169 -8.50 -10.04 -6.36
CA GLY A 169 -8.11 -9.56 -7.69
C GLY A 169 -6.82 -10.21 -8.17
N ILE A 170 -6.25 -9.68 -9.24
CA ILE A 170 -4.98 -10.17 -9.80
C ILE A 170 -3.83 -9.64 -8.95
N GLY A 171 -3.27 -10.49 -8.10
CA GLY A 171 -2.24 -10.12 -7.11
C GLY A 171 -2.75 -9.31 -5.92
N ALA A 172 -4.04 -9.02 -5.88
CA ALA A 172 -4.68 -8.24 -4.82
C ALA A 172 -5.56 -9.15 -3.95
N SER A 173 -5.10 -9.48 -2.74
CA SER A 173 -5.83 -10.34 -1.82
C SER A 173 -5.53 -10.03 -0.36
N LEU A 174 -6.46 -10.38 0.52
CA LEU A 174 -6.33 -10.35 1.97
C LEU A 174 -5.78 -9.02 2.54
N ASP A 175 -4.98 -9.11 3.59
CA ASP A 175 -4.47 -7.94 4.31
C ASP A 175 -3.51 -7.08 3.50
N VAL A 176 -2.75 -7.69 2.56
CA VAL A 176 -1.85 -6.96 1.65
C VAL A 176 -2.63 -6.03 0.72
N ALA A 177 -3.77 -6.49 0.19
CA ALA A 177 -4.66 -5.63 -0.59
C ALA A 177 -5.35 -4.59 0.31
N GLY A 178 -5.88 -5.03 1.46
CA GLY A 178 -6.58 -4.17 2.41
C GLY A 178 -5.76 -2.98 2.89
N MET A 179 -4.46 -3.17 3.19
CA MET A 179 -3.59 -2.06 3.63
C MET A 179 -3.32 -1.04 2.51
N ARG A 180 -3.17 -1.51 1.27
CA ARG A 180 -2.99 -0.62 0.10
C ARG A 180 -4.25 0.16 -0.20
N PHE A 181 -5.41 -0.50 -0.16
CA PHE A 181 -6.72 0.15 -0.27
C PHE A 181 -6.94 1.18 0.84
N ALA A 182 -6.58 0.85 2.09
CA ALA A 182 -6.67 1.78 3.21
C ALA A 182 -5.84 3.06 2.97
N ALA A 183 -4.60 2.93 2.52
CA ALA A 183 -3.78 4.09 2.18
C ALA A 183 -4.38 4.89 1.00
N MET A 184 -4.92 4.20 -0.01
CA MET A 184 -5.54 4.87 -1.16
C MET A 184 -6.81 5.61 -0.79
N LEU A 185 -7.63 5.12 0.15
CA LEU A 185 -8.79 5.86 0.67
C LEU A 185 -8.37 7.19 1.31
N CYS A 186 -7.27 7.20 2.08
CA CYS A 186 -6.70 8.42 2.65
C CYS A 186 -6.21 9.39 1.55
N ILE A 187 -5.52 8.88 0.53
CA ILE A 187 -5.05 9.68 -0.61
C ILE A 187 -6.22 10.30 -1.37
N ILE A 188 -7.26 9.51 -1.68
CA ILE A 188 -8.47 9.99 -2.37
C ILE A 188 -9.11 11.14 -1.58
N THR A 189 -9.29 10.96 -0.28
CA THR A 189 -9.93 11.96 0.60
C THR A 189 -9.08 13.22 0.69
N TYR A 190 -7.75 13.10 0.79
CA TYR A 190 -6.84 14.23 0.72
C TYR A 190 -7.01 15.01 -0.58
N LEU A 191 -6.96 14.33 -1.74
CA LEU A 191 -7.11 14.98 -3.06
C LEU A 191 -8.47 15.65 -3.26
N ALA A 192 -9.53 15.04 -2.69
CA ALA A 192 -10.88 15.61 -2.77
C ALA A 192 -11.05 16.88 -1.93
N LEU A 193 -10.32 17.01 -0.82
CA LEU A 193 -10.49 18.08 0.17
C LEU A 193 -9.39 19.13 0.16
N ARG A 194 -8.30 18.95 -0.62
CA ARG A 194 -7.21 19.94 -0.65
C ARG A 194 -7.72 21.33 -1.07
N SER A 195 -7.20 22.36 -0.41
CA SER A 195 -7.71 23.74 -0.55
C SER A 195 -6.92 24.59 -1.54
N ASP A 196 -5.71 24.18 -1.92
CA ASP A 196 -4.82 24.90 -2.82
C ASP A 196 -5.27 24.88 -4.30
N ARG A 197 -6.24 24.04 -4.63
CA ARG A 197 -6.81 23.91 -5.97
C ARG A 197 -8.30 23.60 -5.89
N GLU A 198 -9.11 24.28 -6.68
CA GLU A 198 -10.53 23.96 -6.83
C GLU A 198 -10.72 22.69 -7.68
N ASN A 199 -11.47 21.74 -7.13
CA ASN A 199 -11.86 20.54 -7.85
C ASN A 199 -13.10 20.81 -8.69
N SER A 200 -13.09 20.39 -9.96
CA SER A 200 -14.32 20.36 -10.74
C SER A 200 -15.33 19.35 -10.15
N LEU A 201 -16.61 19.57 -10.39
CA LEU A 201 -17.66 18.66 -9.92
C LEU A 201 -17.40 17.21 -10.40
N ALA A 202 -17.01 17.04 -11.66
CA ALA A 202 -16.70 15.72 -12.22
C ALA A 202 -15.54 15.02 -11.49
N ARG A 203 -14.50 15.78 -11.10
CA ARG A 203 -13.36 15.27 -10.35
C ARG A 203 -13.77 14.83 -8.94
N THR A 204 -14.57 15.64 -8.23
CA THR A 204 -15.09 15.27 -6.91
C THR A 204 -15.97 14.04 -6.97
N ILE A 205 -16.85 13.91 -7.98
CA ILE A 205 -17.65 12.71 -8.21
C ILE A 205 -16.75 11.50 -8.44
N SER A 206 -15.74 11.63 -9.31
CA SER A 206 -14.79 10.54 -9.60
C SER A 206 -14.06 10.06 -8.33
N TYR A 207 -13.58 10.97 -7.48
CA TYR A 207 -12.94 10.61 -6.22
C TYR A 207 -13.90 9.89 -5.27
N LEU A 208 -15.13 10.39 -5.09
CA LEU A 208 -16.10 9.78 -4.19
C LEU A 208 -16.61 8.43 -4.69
N VAL A 209 -16.84 8.28 -5.99
CA VAL A 209 -17.19 6.97 -6.58
C VAL A 209 -16.05 5.99 -6.41
N SER A 210 -14.80 6.39 -6.67
CA SER A 210 -13.62 5.55 -6.44
C SER A 210 -13.47 5.17 -4.98
N PHE A 211 -13.69 6.12 -4.05
CA PHE A 211 -13.69 5.86 -2.62
C PHE A 211 -14.72 4.79 -2.23
N LEU A 212 -15.96 4.91 -2.71
CA LEU A 212 -17.03 3.95 -2.38
C LEU A 212 -16.77 2.56 -2.98
N ILE A 213 -16.28 2.48 -4.21
CA ILE A 213 -15.91 1.20 -4.84
C ILE A 213 -14.83 0.51 -4.01
N ILE A 214 -13.76 1.23 -3.65
CA ILE A 214 -12.64 0.67 -2.87
C ILE A 214 -13.11 0.35 -1.44
N ALA A 215 -13.88 1.22 -0.79
CA ALA A 215 -14.38 0.98 0.57
C ALA A 215 -15.32 -0.21 0.63
N TYR A 216 -16.18 -0.40 -0.36
CA TYR A 216 -17.16 -1.49 -0.39
C TYR A 216 -16.51 -2.82 -0.80
N ILE A 217 -15.94 -2.88 -2.01
CA ILE A 217 -15.37 -4.12 -2.57
C ILE A 217 -14.04 -4.46 -1.90
N GLY A 218 -13.18 -3.45 -1.67
CA GLY A 218 -11.89 -3.66 -1.00
C GLY A 218 -12.04 -4.23 0.42
N ASN A 219 -13.13 -3.90 1.11
CA ASN A 219 -13.43 -4.47 2.42
C ASN A 219 -13.84 -5.95 2.37
N MET A 220 -14.47 -6.38 1.27
CA MET A 220 -14.73 -7.80 1.00
C MET A 220 -13.45 -8.57 0.71
N MET A 221 -12.41 -7.91 0.18
CA MET A 221 -11.09 -8.49 -0.06
C MET A 221 -10.24 -8.53 1.21
N GLY A 222 -10.24 -7.43 1.98
CA GLY A 222 -9.45 -7.30 3.21
C GLY A 222 -10.02 -6.24 4.17
N ARG A 223 -10.43 -6.68 5.37
CA ARG A 223 -11.07 -5.82 6.39
C ARG A 223 -10.20 -4.65 6.86
N THR A 224 -8.88 -4.71 6.63
CA THR A 224 -7.94 -3.61 6.90
C THR A 224 -8.31 -2.34 6.12
N THR A 225 -9.04 -2.46 5.00
CA THR A 225 -9.62 -1.35 4.24
C THR A 225 -10.52 -0.45 5.10
N THR A 226 -11.27 -1.03 6.06
CA THR A 226 -12.12 -0.25 7.00
C THR A 226 -11.30 0.75 7.81
N VAL A 227 -10.08 0.40 8.22
CA VAL A 227 -9.20 1.31 8.98
C VAL A 227 -8.91 2.56 8.16
N GLY A 228 -8.61 2.38 6.86
CA GLY A 228 -8.41 3.50 5.94
C GLY A 228 -9.66 4.35 5.75
N ALA A 229 -10.85 3.73 5.67
CA ALA A 229 -12.10 4.46 5.58
C ALA A 229 -12.35 5.31 6.85
N LEU A 230 -12.11 4.75 8.04
CA LEU A 230 -12.25 5.47 9.31
C LEU A 230 -11.27 6.64 9.43
N VAL A 231 -9.99 6.44 9.09
CA VAL A 231 -8.98 7.52 9.07
C VAL A 231 -9.36 8.60 8.05
N SER A 232 -9.88 8.21 6.89
CA SER A 232 -10.35 9.13 5.85
C SER A 232 -11.51 9.99 6.32
N VAL A 233 -12.49 9.38 6.99
CA VAL A 233 -13.64 10.11 7.57
C VAL A 233 -13.17 11.05 8.68
N ALA A 234 -12.31 10.60 9.58
CA ALA A 234 -11.72 11.43 10.63
C ALA A 234 -10.96 12.62 10.04
N TYR A 235 -10.18 12.41 8.99
CA TYR A 235 -9.48 13.46 8.26
C TYR A 235 -10.47 14.46 7.61
N ALA A 236 -11.54 13.96 6.97
CA ALA A 236 -12.55 14.82 6.34
C ALA A 236 -13.26 15.71 7.38
N ILE A 237 -13.61 15.14 8.54
CA ILE A 237 -14.18 15.89 9.65
C ILE A 237 -13.20 16.94 10.16
N TRP A 238 -11.94 16.55 10.40
CA TRP A 238 -10.89 17.46 10.86
C TRP A 238 -10.70 18.65 9.93
N VAL A 239 -10.58 18.40 8.61
CA VAL A 239 -10.46 19.47 7.61
C VAL A 239 -11.69 20.39 7.63
N SER A 240 -12.89 19.81 7.76
CA SER A 240 -14.16 20.58 7.80
C SER A 240 -14.25 21.52 9.01
N LEU A 241 -13.69 21.10 10.16
CA LEU A 241 -13.69 21.86 11.40
C LEU A 241 -12.58 22.92 11.45
N THR A 242 -11.43 22.65 10.80
CA THR A 242 -10.24 23.52 10.91
C THR A 242 -10.13 24.54 9.77
N THR A 243 -10.78 24.31 8.64
CA THR A 243 -10.73 25.25 7.51
C THR A 243 -11.56 26.50 7.81
N LYS A 244 -10.86 27.61 8.06
CA LYS A 244 -11.50 28.93 8.27
C LYS A 244 -12.10 29.42 6.94
N GLY A 245 -13.40 29.59 6.92
CA GLY A 245 -14.16 29.89 5.71
C GLY A 245 -14.47 28.59 4.93
N THR A 246 -15.67 28.50 4.42
CA THR A 246 -16.13 27.27 3.79
C THR A 246 -15.44 27.10 2.43
N SER A 247 -14.33 26.33 2.38
CA SER A 247 -13.69 25.96 1.13
C SER A 247 -14.73 25.35 0.19
N MET A 248 -14.73 25.77 -1.07
CA MET A 248 -15.62 25.24 -2.11
C MET A 248 -15.50 23.71 -2.21
N ASN A 249 -14.28 23.17 -2.09
CA ASN A 249 -14.04 21.73 -2.13
C ASN A 249 -14.70 20.99 -0.97
N VAL A 250 -14.68 21.51 0.26
CA VAL A 250 -15.32 20.89 1.43
C VAL A 250 -16.83 20.87 1.28
N LYS A 251 -17.46 22.01 0.86
CA LYS A 251 -18.92 22.05 0.60
C LYS A 251 -19.31 21.06 -0.50
N GLN A 252 -18.57 21.07 -1.61
CA GLN A 252 -18.82 20.21 -2.75
C GLN A 252 -18.64 18.74 -2.37
N TYR A 253 -17.61 18.41 -1.59
CA TYR A 253 -17.37 17.04 -1.10
C TYR A 253 -18.58 16.49 -0.34
N TRP A 254 -19.06 17.21 0.69
CA TRP A 254 -20.19 16.75 1.48
C TRP A 254 -21.50 16.71 0.70
N LYS A 255 -21.74 17.69 -0.17
CA LYS A 255 -22.93 17.71 -1.06
C LYS A 255 -22.92 16.50 -2.00
N VAL A 256 -21.80 16.25 -2.67
CA VAL A 256 -21.68 15.14 -3.62
C VAL A 256 -21.71 13.81 -2.88
N LEU A 257 -21.05 13.69 -1.73
CA LEU A 257 -21.12 12.49 -0.88
C LEU A 257 -22.56 12.15 -0.50
N ALA A 258 -23.35 13.14 -0.06
CA ALA A 258 -24.75 12.92 0.28
C ALA A 258 -25.56 12.42 -0.93
N ILE A 259 -25.37 13.03 -2.11
CA ILE A 259 -26.06 12.61 -3.34
C ILE A 259 -25.65 11.18 -3.75
N VAL A 260 -24.34 10.88 -3.74
CA VAL A 260 -23.83 9.56 -4.13
C VAL A 260 -24.30 8.49 -3.15
N LEU A 261 -24.30 8.77 -1.84
CA LEU A 261 -24.86 7.85 -0.85
C LEU A 261 -26.35 7.65 -1.02
N MET A 262 -27.11 8.71 -1.31
CA MET A 262 -28.56 8.63 -1.56
C MET A 262 -28.90 7.73 -2.76
N LEU A 263 -28.04 7.71 -3.79
CA LEU A 263 -28.20 6.85 -4.97
C LEU A 263 -27.67 5.43 -4.74
N PHE A 264 -26.54 5.30 -4.07
CA PHE A 264 -25.85 4.01 -3.91
C PHE A 264 -26.48 3.16 -2.79
N LEU A 265 -26.84 3.76 -1.67
CA LEU A 265 -27.34 3.03 -0.51
C LEU A 265 -28.62 2.22 -0.79
N PRO A 266 -29.64 2.74 -1.50
CA PRO A 266 -30.81 1.94 -1.87
C PRO A 266 -30.50 0.72 -2.72
N LEU A 267 -29.50 0.82 -3.63
CA LEU A 267 -29.06 -0.30 -4.46
C LEU A 267 -28.37 -1.38 -3.61
N VAL A 268 -27.54 -0.98 -2.66
CA VAL A 268 -26.88 -1.90 -1.72
C VAL A 268 -27.94 -2.57 -0.83
N VAL A 269 -28.89 -1.83 -0.29
CA VAL A 269 -29.98 -2.36 0.55
C VAL A 269 -30.87 -3.31 -0.25
N TYR A 270 -31.20 -2.97 -1.49
CA TYR A 270 -31.96 -3.85 -2.37
C TYR A 270 -31.24 -5.17 -2.60
N LYS A 271 -29.94 -5.12 -2.99
CA LYS A 271 -29.12 -6.31 -3.20
C LYS A 271 -28.92 -7.13 -1.91
N TYR A 272 -28.70 -6.47 -0.79
CA TYR A 272 -28.61 -7.10 0.52
C TYR A 272 -29.83 -7.94 0.87
N ASN A 273 -31.03 -7.48 0.49
CA ASN A 273 -32.29 -8.17 0.79
C ASN A 273 -32.71 -9.21 -0.26
N THR A 274 -32.14 -9.15 -1.48
CA THR A 274 -32.57 -10.01 -2.59
C THR A 274 -31.55 -11.08 -2.99
N ASP A 275 -30.29 -10.93 -2.60
CA ASP A 275 -29.20 -11.79 -3.02
C ASP A 275 -28.44 -12.34 -1.78
N LEU A 276 -28.57 -13.65 -1.53
CA LEU A 276 -27.99 -14.28 -0.34
C LEU A 276 -26.46 -14.16 -0.29
N GLN A 277 -25.78 -14.27 -1.42
CA GLN A 277 -24.32 -14.15 -1.45
C GLN A 277 -23.87 -12.72 -1.12
N VAL A 278 -24.57 -11.72 -1.66
CA VAL A 278 -24.31 -10.29 -1.33
C VAL A 278 -24.63 -10.03 0.14
N HIS A 279 -25.71 -10.60 0.68
CA HIS A 279 -26.07 -10.52 2.09
C HIS A 279 -24.91 -11.00 2.99
N GLU A 280 -24.46 -12.24 2.80
CA GLU A 280 -23.39 -12.85 3.60
C GLU A 280 -22.09 -12.06 3.50
N ARG A 281 -21.71 -11.58 2.31
CA ARG A 281 -20.52 -10.77 2.11
C ARG A 281 -20.57 -9.40 2.77
N ILE A 282 -21.71 -8.72 2.70
CA ILE A 282 -21.88 -7.43 3.39
C ILE A 282 -21.81 -7.65 4.90
N ARG A 283 -22.47 -8.66 5.43
CA ARG A 283 -22.40 -8.99 6.86
C ARG A 283 -20.98 -9.32 7.28
N PHE A 284 -20.26 -10.08 6.48
CA PHE A 284 -18.85 -10.38 6.73
C PHE A 284 -17.97 -9.12 6.69
N ALA A 285 -18.12 -8.29 5.66
CA ALA A 285 -17.30 -7.09 5.46
C ALA A 285 -17.52 -6.03 6.56
N PHE A 286 -18.76 -5.91 7.03
CA PHE A 286 -19.19 -4.89 8.00
C PHE A 286 -19.66 -5.50 9.33
N GLU A 287 -19.12 -6.68 9.68
CA GLU A 287 -19.50 -7.47 10.85
C GLU A 287 -19.58 -6.66 12.16
N GLY A 288 -18.57 -5.79 12.43
CA GLY A 288 -18.54 -4.96 13.63
C GLY A 288 -19.69 -3.95 13.70
N PHE A 289 -20.11 -3.37 12.56
CA PHE A 289 -21.23 -2.45 12.52
C PHE A 289 -22.57 -3.16 12.75
N PHE A 290 -22.74 -4.34 12.16
CA PHE A 290 -23.91 -5.18 12.39
C PHE A 290 -23.97 -5.64 13.85
N SER A 291 -22.88 -6.12 14.41
CA SER A 291 -22.80 -6.53 15.81
C SER A 291 -23.15 -5.37 16.74
N LEU A 292 -22.57 -4.18 16.51
CA LEU A 292 -22.88 -2.99 17.30
C LEU A 292 -24.37 -2.63 17.23
N ALA A 293 -24.98 -2.71 16.04
CA ALA A 293 -26.40 -2.39 15.85
C ALA A 293 -27.34 -3.43 16.48
N GLU A 294 -26.98 -4.72 16.44
CA GLU A 294 -27.82 -5.84 16.89
C GLU A 294 -27.64 -6.15 18.38
N THR A 295 -26.42 -6.02 18.91
CA THR A 295 -26.08 -6.45 20.29
C THR A 295 -25.62 -5.31 21.20
N GLY A 296 -25.37 -4.10 20.64
CA GLY A 296 -24.77 -2.99 21.36
C GLY A 296 -23.27 -3.12 21.62
N GLU A 297 -22.64 -4.20 21.15
CA GLU A 297 -21.21 -4.44 21.33
C GLU A 297 -20.50 -4.57 19.99
N TRP A 298 -19.31 -3.95 19.89
CA TRP A 298 -18.46 -4.11 18.71
C TRP A 298 -17.75 -5.45 18.77
N LYS A 299 -18.31 -6.47 18.10
CA LYS A 299 -17.74 -7.80 17.98
C LYS A 299 -17.37 -8.07 16.51
N VAL A 300 -16.11 -8.40 16.28
CA VAL A 300 -15.59 -8.83 14.97
C VAL A 300 -14.78 -10.09 15.22
N HIS A 301 -15.15 -11.20 14.63
CA HIS A 301 -14.50 -12.49 14.88
C HIS A 301 -12.97 -12.42 14.68
N SER A 302 -12.49 -11.76 13.62
CA SER A 302 -11.05 -11.58 13.42
C SER A 302 -10.36 -10.71 14.49
N ASN A 303 -11.08 -9.79 15.14
CA ASN A 303 -10.53 -8.98 16.23
C ASN A 303 -10.44 -9.79 17.53
N GLU A 304 -11.36 -10.72 17.76
CA GLU A 304 -11.30 -11.62 18.91
C GLU A 304 -10.15 -12.61 18.77
N ILE A 305 -9.95 -13.15 17.56
CA ILE A 305 -8.77 -13.95 17.26
C ILE A 305 -7.50 -13.13 17.48
N LEU A 306 -7.45 -11.89 16.97
CA LEU A 306 -6.30 -10.99 17.09
C LEU A 306 -5.97 -10.66 18.55
N LYS A 307 -6.97 -10.55 19.46
CA LYS A 307 -6.72 -10.35 20.89
C LYS A 307 -5.90 -11.49 21.50
N ASN A 308 -6.16 -12.72 21.07
CA ASN A 308 -5.42 -13.90 21.53
C ASN A 308 -4.02 -13.99 20.90
N MET A 309 -3.75 -13.20 19.86
CA MET A 309 -2.45 -13.10 19.19
C MET A 309 -1.52 -12.03 19.79
N TYR A 310 -1.99 -11.25 20.79
CA TYR A 310 -1.15 -10.32 21.53
C TYR A 310 -0.32 -11.10 22.57
N VAL A 311 0.71 -11.79 22.08
CA VAL A 311 1.66 -12.56 22.88
C VAL A 311 2.92 -11.73 23.05
N LEU A 312 3.24 -11.37 24.28
CA LEU A 312 4.48 -10.64 24.59
C LEU A 312 5.63 -11.62 24.80
N PRO A 313 6.88 -11.25 24.44
CA PRO A 313 8.04 -12.07 24.75
C PRO A 313 8.25 -12.24 26.26
N ASP A 314 8.50 -13.48 26.69
CA ASP A 314 8.77 -13.79 28.09
C ASP A 314 10.23 -13.52 28.47
N GLU A 315 11.15 -13.62 27.50
CA GLU A 315 12.59 -13.48 27.74
C GLU A 315 13.12 -12.08 27.39
N THR A 316 14.00 -11.55 28.22
CA THR A 316 14.71 -10.29 27.97
C THR A 316 15.53 -10.34 26.68
N LYS A 317 16.11 -11.50 26.35
CA LYS A 317 16.84 -11.71 25.08
C LYS A 317 15.95 -11.41 23.87
N THR A 318 14.76 -11.98 23.83
CA THR A 318 13.80 -11.78 22.73
C THR A 318 13.39 -10.32 22.60
N TRP A 319 13.19 -9.61 23.73
CA TRP A 319 12.94 -8.17 23.71
C TRP A 319 14.10 -7.37 23.10
N MET A 320 15.34 -7.73 23.38
CA MET A 320 16.51 -6.94 22.96
C MET A 320 16.97 -7.26 21.53
N ILE A 321 17.03 -8.55 21.18
CA ILE A 321 17.68 -9.04 19.96
C ILE A 321 16.67 -9.72 19.03
N GLY A 322 15.56 -10.24 19.58
CA GLY A 322 14.63 -11.11 18.89
C GLY A 322 15.08 -12.57 18.89
N ASP A 323 14.27 -13.41 18.27
CA ASP A 323 14.49 -14.85 18.09
C ASP A 323 14.87 -15.21 16.64
N GLY A 324 14.84 -14.23 15.74
CA GLY A 324 15.24 -14.42 14.35
C GLY A 324 14.22 -15.14 13.47
N TYR A 325 12.95 -15.24 13.89
CA TYR A 325 11.84 -15.77 13.08
C TYR A 325 10.73 -14.74 12.91
N LEU A 326 10.38 -14.43 11.66
CA LEU A 326 9.23 -13.61 11.27
C LEU A 326 8.09 -14.51 10.77
N GLU A 327 8.44 -15.45 9.89
CA GLU A 327 7.53 -16.39 9.25
C GLU A 327 7.40 -17.67 10.10
N ASN A 328 6.64 -18.63 9.61
CA ASN A 328 6.57 -19.94 10.27
C ASN A 328 7.95 -20.61 10.20
N PRO A 329 8.54 -21.00 11.34
CA PRO A 329 9.85 -21.63 11.34
C PRO A 329 9.94 -22.88 10.44
N LEU A 330 8.87 -23.66 10.31
CA LEU A 330 8.82 -24.84 9.43
C LEU A 330 8.92 -24.48 7.94
N GLU A 331 8.56 -23.24 7.55
CA GLU A 331 8.64 -22.81 6.15
C GLU A 331 10.05 -22.26 5.82
N THR A 332 10.74 -21.71 6.82
CA THR A 332 12.03 -21.04 6.63
C THR A 332 13.23 -21.89 7.08
N ASP A 333 13.03 -22.78 8.04
CA ASP A 333 14.10 -23.62 8.61
C ASP A 333 13.71 -25.12 8.61
N PRO A 334 14.23 -25.91 7.64
CA PRO A 334 13.96 -27.35 7.57
C PRO A 334 14.46 -28.15 8.80
N TYR A 335 15.32 -27.58 9.61
CA TYR A 335 15.90 -28.24 10.80
C TYR A 335 15.25 -27.77 12.11
N TYR A 336 14.18 -26.98 12.02
CA TYR A 336 13.48 -26.51 13.20
C TYR A 336 12.85 -27.67 14.00
N THR A 337 13.21 -27.79 15.25
CA THR A 337 12.73 -28.84 16.17
C THR A 337 11.91 -28.28 17.33
N GLY A 338 11.63 -26.96 17.32
CA GLY A 338 10.89 -26.30 18.40
C GLY A 338 9.37 -26.48 18.29
N LYS A 339 8.65 -25.66 19.02
CA LYS A 339 7.19 -25.68 19.05
C LYS A 339 6.62 -25.31 17.68
N ILE A 340 5.66 -26.11 17.21
CA ILE A 340 4.94 -25.87 15.95
C ILE A 340 3.81 -24.86 16.22
N TRP A 341 3.73 -23.84 15.38
CA TRP A 341 2.72 -22.81 15.43
C TRP A 341 1.75 -22.91 14.24
N GLY A 342 0.48 -22.64 14.47
CA GLY A 342 -0.50 -22.47 13.40
C GLY A 342 -0.38 -21.06 12.80
N GLY A 343 0.23 -20.94 11.62
CA GLY A 343 0.52 -19.65 10.99
C GLY A 343 1.94 -19.14 11.28
N PHE A 344 2.10 -17.86 11.62
CA PHE A 344 3.40 -17.24 11.88
C PHE A 344 4.01 -17.64 13.24
N TYR A 345 5.25 -17.25 13.46
CA TYR A 345 5.97 -17.49 14.72
C TYR A 345 5.16 -16.97 15.91
N HIS A 346 5.10 -17.72 17.01
CA HIS A 346 4.21 -17.52 18.15
C HIS A 346 2.70 -17.45 17.83
N GLY A 347 2.28 -17.79 16.60
CA GLY A 347 0.88 -17.71 16.17
C GLY A 347 0.35 -16.28 16.15
N THR A 348 1.22 -15.26 16.08
CA THR A 348 0.80 -13.85 16.07
C THR A 348 0.84 -13.24 14.68
N ASP A 349 -0.25 -12.56 14.29
CA ASP A 349 -0.31 -11.71 13.10
C ASP A 349 0.08 -10.26 13.41
N VAL A 350 0.16 -9.89 14.68
CA VAL A 350 0.43 -8.51 15.11
C VAL A 350 1.81 -8.07 14.64
N GLY A 351 1.87 -7.14 13.69
CA GLY A 351 3.11 -6.73 13.02
C GLY A 351 4.20 -6.26 13.97
N TYR A 352 3.87 -5.40 14.94
CA TYR A 352 4.85 -4.94 15.93
C TYR A 352 5.43 -6.09 16.75
N LEU A 353 4.62 -7.07 17.15
CA LEU A 353 5.09 -8.23 17.90
C LEU A 353 5.95 -9.14 17.02
N ARG A 354 5.57 -9.36 15.77
CA ARG A 354 6.38 -10.10 14.80
C ARG A 354 7.75 -9.46 14.60
N PHE A 355 7.83 -8.12 14.55
CA PHE A 355 9.11 -7.42 14.49
C PHE A 355 9.94 -7.59 15.75
N ILE A 356 9.32 -7.49 16.94
CA ILE A 356 10.01 -7.70 18.20
C ILE A 356 10.54 -9.15 18.31
N PHE A 357 9.73 -10.15 17.93
CA PHE A 357 10.18 -11.55 17.89
C PHE A 357 11.29 -11.76 16.84
N TYR A 358 11.26 -11.01 15.74
CA TYR A 358 12.26 -11.19 14.68
C TYR A 358 13.61 -10.54 15.01
N PHE A 359 13.66 -9.25 15.30
CA PHE A 359 14.90 -8.49 15.51
C PHE A 359 14.91 -7.59 16.76
N GLY A 360 14.06 -7.89 17.73
CA GLY A 360 13.97 -7.17 18.99
C GLY A 360 13.46 -5.73 18.86
N ILE A 361 13.47 -5.01 20.01
CA ILE A 361 12.97 -3.63 20.07
C ILE A 361 13.86 -2.65 19.27
N PHE A 362 15.18 -2.86 19.25
CA PHE A 362 16.09 -1.98 18.54
C PHE A 362 15.92 -2.08 17.02
N GLY A 363 15.77 -3.30 16.49
CA GLY A 363 15.47 -3.52 15.08
C GLY A 363 14.09 -2.93 14.72
N THR A 364 13.08 -3.12 15.58
CA THR A 364 11.74 -2.54 15.41
C THR A 364 11.81 -1.01 15.38
N LEU A 365 12.51 -0.37 16.31
CA LEU A 365 12.69 1.09 16.32
C LEU A 365 13.46 1.59 15.09
N ALA A 366 14.50 0.86 14.66
CA ALA A 366 15.22 1.19 13.44
C ALA A 366 14.30 1.15 12.20
N PHE A 367 13.40 0.17 12.11
CA PHE A 367 12.45 0.05 11.02
C PHE A 367 11.36 1.13 11.07
N VAL A 368 10.80 1.43 12.25
CA VAL A 368 9.89 2.56 12.46
C VAL A 368 10.55 3.86 12.01
N PHE A 369 11.78 4.11 12.44
CA PHE A 369 12.52 5.31 12.08
C PHE A 369 12.84 5.36 10.58
N TYR A 370 13.19 4.23 9.96
CA TYR A 370 13.39 4.14 8.52
C TYR A 370 12.15 4.60 7.75
N MET A 371 10.95 4.08 8.09
CA MET A 371 9.71 4.48 7.42
C MET A 371 9.39 5.97 7.63
N TYR A 372 9.69 6.52 8.81
CA TYR A 372 9.61 7.97 9.04
C TYR A 372 10.55 8.75 8.13
N LEU A 373 11.81 8.33 7.96
CA LEU A 373 12.76 8.99 7.06
C LEU A 373 12.31 8.95 5.61
N VAL A 374 11.77 7.82 5.14
CA VAL A 374 11.20 7.69 3.80
C VAL A 374 10.07 8.69 3.58
N ALA A 375 9.12 8.77 4.52
CA ALA A 375 8.04 9.74 4.45
C ALA A 375 8.56 11.19 4.52
N LYS A 376 9.53 11.45 5.39
CA LYS A 376 10.17 12.78 5.54
C LYS A 376 10.78 13.24 4.23
N VAL A 377 11.53 12.40 3.53
CA VAL A 377 12.09 12.74 2.21
C VAL A 377 11.00 13.10 1.21
N CYS A 378 9.90 12.32 1.16
CA CYS A 378 8.76 12.67 0.30
C CYS A 378 8.13 14.01 0.68
N MET A 379 7.96 14.28 1.98
CA MET A 379 7.41 15.56 2.48
C MET A 379 8.30 16.77 2.18
N GLU A 380 9.62 16.59 2.20
CA GLU A 380 10.59 17.66 1.87
C GLU A 380 10.64 17.94 0.38
N ARG A 381 10.53 16.90 -0.46
CA ARG A 381 10.51 17.03 -1.93
C ARG A 381 9.21 17.59 -2.49
N PHE A 382 8.08 17.28 -1.84
CA PHE A 382 6.72 17.65 -2.28
C PHE A 382 5.97 18.34 -1.15
N LYS A 383 6.36 19.56 -0.84
CA LYS A 383 5.86 20.34 0.32
C LYS A 383 4.34 20.53 0.33
N GLU A 384 3.74 20.70 -0.85
CA GLU A 384 2.27 20.85 -1.01
C GLU A 384 1.50 19.58 -0.63
N TYR A 385 2.16 18.41 -0.71
CA TYR A 385 1.57 17.09 -0.43
C TYR A 385 2.00 16.53 0.94
N LYS A 386 2.54 17.36 1.83
CA LYS A 386 3.03 16.92 3.14
C LYS A 386 1.98 16.10 3.92
N VAL A 387 0.74 16.55 3.94
CA VAL A 387 -0.35 15.87 4.65
C VAL A 387 -0.68 14.51 4.03
N LEU A 388 -0.61 14.38 2.70
CA LEU A 388 -0.76 13.10 2.01
C LEU A 388 0.25 12.06 2.53
N PHE A 389 1.53 12.44 2.59
CA PHE A 389 2.59 11.54 3.06
C PHE A 389 2.48 11.23 4.55
N LEU A 390 2.01 12.19 5.36
CA LEU A 390 1.70 11.94 6.77
C LEU A 390 0.56 10.93 6.94
N LEU A 391 -0.50 11.02 6.14
CA LEU A 391 -1.60 10.06 6.18
C LEU A 391 -1.14 8.65 5.76
N VAL A 392 -0.30 8.53 4.73
CA VAL A 392 0.27 7.24 4.32
C VAL A 392 1.18 6.67 5.41
N LEU A 393 2.00 7.49 6.07
CA LEU A 393 2.84 7.07 7.19
C LEU A 393 2.00 6.61 8.40
N LEU A 394 0.97 7.38 8.73
CA LEU A 394 0.00 7.01 9.78
C LEU A 394 -0.64 5.66 9.47
N MET A 395 -1.09 5.45 8.22
CA MET A 395 -1.65 4.17 7.79
C MET A 395 -0.65 3.03 7.91
N ASN A 396 0.62 3.25 7.55
CA ASN A 396 1.66 2.24 7.72
C ASN A 396 1.80 1.79 9.18
N TYR A 397 1.83 2.73 10.12
CA TYR A 397 1.95 2.39 11.55
C TYR A 397 0.68 1.78 12.13
N LEU A 398 -0.51 2.20 11.69
CA LEU A 398 -1.78 1.59 12.11
C LEU A 398 -1.92 0.16 11.60
N VAL A 399 -1.49 -0.11 10.37
CA VAL A 399 -1.52 -1.44 9.77
C VAL A 399 -0.62 -2.41 10.54
N TRP A 400 0.51 -1.98 11.07
CA TRP A 400 1.41 -2.80 11.89
C TRP A 400 0.81 -3.26 13.23
N CYS A 401 -0.31 -2.67 13.67
CA CYS A 401 -1.09 -3.24 14.78
C CYS A 401 -1.73 -4.59 14.42
N LYS A 402 -1.77 -4.97 13.13
CA LYS A 402 -2.39 -6.20 12.65
C LYS A 402 -1.48 -7.05 11.76
N VAL A 403 -0.69 -6.45 10.86
CA VAL A 403 0.16 -7.17 9.89
C VAL A 403 1.56 -6.56 9.84
N SER A 404 2.57 -7.38 9.55
CA SER A 404 3.98 -6.98 9.46
C SER A 404 4.41 -6.46 8.09
N SER A 405 3.50 -6.26 7.15
CA SER A 405 3.81 -5.68 5.84
C SER A 405 3.88 -4.16 5.91
N ASP A 406 4.71 -3.55 5.05
CA ASP A 406 4.87 -2.10 4.97
C ASP A 406 4.28 -1.48 3.70
N LEU A 407 4.10 -0.16 3.73
CA LEU A 407 3.63 0.65 2.61
C LEU A 407 4.78 1.36 1.86
N PHE A 408 6.01 0.88 1.97
CA PHE A 408 7.18 1.48 1.30
C PHE A 408 6.95 1.64 -0.21
N LEU A 409 6.27 0.70 -0.85
CA LEU A 409 5.95 0.76 -2.28
C LEU A 409 5.23 2.06 -2.69
N ILE A 410 4.38 2.61 -1.82
CA ILE A 410 3.67 3.88 -2.11
C ILE A 410 4.67 5.05 -2.07
N PHE A 411 5.57 5.08 -1.11
CA PHE A 411 6.61 6.11 -1.08
C PHE A 411 7.61 5.95 -2.23
N ALA A 412 8.00 4.71 -2.57
CA ALA A 412 8.97 4.41 -3.60
C ALA A 412 8.59 5.01 -4.96
N ILE A 413 7.30 4.99 -5.33
CA ILE A 413 6.86 5.56 -6.60
C ILE A 413 7.00 7.09 -6.61
N PHE A 414 6.77 7.77 -5.47
CA PHE A 414 6.98 9.21 -5.36
C PHE A 414 8.46 9.57 -5.26
N LEU A 415 9.30 8.74 -4.64
CA LEU A 415 10.75 8.95 -4.61
C LEU A 415 11.38 8.93 -6.02
N CYS A 416 10.75 8.25 -6.99
CA CYS A 416 11.19 8.22 -8.39
C CYS A 416 10.75 9.43 -9.22
N LEU A 417 9.98 10.37 -8.65
CA LEU A 417 9.60 11.61 -9.32
C LEU A 417 10.71 12.65 -9.24
N PRO A 418 10.80 13.59 -10.21
CA PRO A 418 11.64 14.77 -10.08
C PRO A 418 11.20 15.60 -8.86
N SER A 419 12.14 16.19 -8.13
CA SER A 419 11.83 17.10 -7.03
C SER A 419 11.18 18.39 -7.58
N GLU A 420 10.15 18.88 -6.91
CA GLU A 420 9.55 20.20 -7.15
C GLU A 420 10.39 21.30 -6.50
N THR A 421 11.72 21.25 -6.64
CA THR A 421 12.55 22.38 -6.19
C THR A 421 12.31 23.54 -7.15
N PRO A 422 11.95 24.75 -6.69
CA PRO A 422 11.95 25.91 -7.54
C PRO A 422 13.36 26.02 -8.16
N GLN A 423 13.44 26.19 -9.47
CA GLN A 423 14.65 26.72 -10.10
C GLN A 423 14.87 28.11 -9.47
N SER A 424 15.60 28.19 -8.35
CA SER A 424 16.08 29.41 -7.79
C SER A 424 17.28 29.81 -8.61
N ASP A 425 17.11 30.84 -9.43
CA ASP A 425 18.07 31.94 -9.68
C ASP A 425 19.55 31.56 -9.88
N GLU A 426 19.84 30.64 -10.82
CA GLU A 426 21.19 30.55 -11.39
C GLU A 426 21.35 31.34 -12.72
N GLU A 427 20.38 32.16 -13.12
CA GLU A 427 20.46 33.05 -14.28
C GLU A 427 20.54 34.53 -13.94
N ALA A 428 21.27 34.92 -12.93
CA ALA A 428 21.50 36.35 -12.67
C ALA A 428 22.91 36.64 -12.15
N ILE A 429 23.96 36.14 -12.78
CA ILE A 429 25.29 36.76 -12.72
C ILE A 429 25.94 36.63 -14.11
N VAL A 430 25.47 37.40 -15.05
CA VAL A 430 26.31 37.83 -16.16
C VAL A 430 27.03 39.10 -15.67
N PRO A 431 28.33 39.11 -15.42
CA PRO A 431 29.04 40.35 -15.17
C PRO A 431 29.09 41.12 -16.47
N ASP A 432 28.51 42.31 -16.44
CA ASP A 432 28.64 43.35 -17.46
C ASP A 432 30.13 43.75 -17.51
N VAL A 433 30.83 43.24 -18.51
CA VAL A 433 32.22 43.67 -18.82
C VAL A 433 32.12 44.77 -19.86
N ARG A 434 32.23 46.00 -19.36
CA ARG A 434 32.64 47.14 -20.19
C ARG A 434 34.16 47.20 -20.37
#